data_00fef76f3e1dc4465ed380ed232ee886
#
_entry.id   00fef76f3e1dc4465ed380ed232ee886
#
_cell.length_a   1.000
_cell.length_b   1.000
_cell.length_c   1.000
_cell.angle_alpha   90.00
_cell.angle_beta   90.00
_cell.angle_gamma   90.00
#
_symmetry.space_group_name_H-M   'P 1'
#
loop_
_entity.id
_entity.type
_entity.pdbx_description
1 polymer ?
#
loop_
_entity_poly.entity_id
_entity_poly.type
_entity_poly.pdbx_seq_one_letter_code
_entity_poly.pdbx_strand_id
1 'polypeptide(L)'
;MKKNLLLIAAVMTSLTGFAQFPGGGFGGFGGGMPPMGGGFAGLGGDQSSQTQAEYSEKFSDIDYVGDDQVYHKLDIYLPKEVKDSYPVVVHIYGSAWGSNNSKGAADINTICAALLKAGYAVVTPNHRAIADAKWPAQINDIKAVIRFIRGNAKKYKFDTSFIATSGFSSGGHLATVCAMSNGVKVAKLNKAEYDIEGSLGAYTKESSYVNAVCDWSGPTELLQMDCGNAMSFGGPGNTPEEQILGLPKIGNEDNFLLLSASGYLDKNDVPAYIFHGDADFIVPSCSSQYLYDQMQKTGIESYILREPQGGHGMGMYSEENLKKMTDFLDSVRTRK
;
A
#
# COMPACT_ATOMS: atom_id res chain seq x y z
N MET A 1 -19.17 -15.96 4.65
CA MET A 1 -19.99 -15.08 5.49
C MET A 1 -19.99 -13.71 4.82
N LYS A 2 -21.14 -13.08 4.63
CA LYS A 2 -21.21 -11.75 4.01
C LYS A 2 -20.76 -10.73 5.06
N LYS A 3 -19.67 -9.98 4.83
CA LYS A 3 -19.35 -8.79 5.62
C LYS A 3 -20.49 -7.77 5.39
N ASN A 4 -21.20 -7.43 6.45
CA ASN A 4 -22.16 -6.32 6.39
C ASN A 4 -21.35 -5.03 6.47
N LEU A 5 -21.36 -4.24 5.41
CA LEU A 5 -20.79 -2.91 5.41
C LEU A 5 -21.51 -2.06 6.48
N LEU A 6 -20.79 -1.68 7.53
CA LEU A 6 -21.30 -0.73 8.50
C LEU A 6 -21.32 0.66 7.85
N LEU A 7 -22.49 1.22 7.66
CA LEU A 7 -22.69 2.59 7.17
C LEU A 7 -22.24 3.56 8.29
N ILE A 8 -21.03 4.09 8.21
CA ILE A 8 -20.62 5.23 9.02
C ILE A 8 -21.05 6.48 8.27
N ALA A 9 -22.23 6.98 8.57
CA ALA A 9 -22.69 8.28 8.08
C ALA A 9 -21.87 9.38 8.76
N ALA A 10 -20.90 9.95 8.04
CA ALA A 10 -20.21 11.15 8.48
C ALA A 10 -21.15 12.34 8.41
N VAL A 11 -21.52 12.89 9.56
CA VAL A 11 -22.26 14.16 9.64
C VAL A 11 -21.26 15.28 9.29
N MET A 12 -21.37 15.83 8.11
CA MET A 12 -20.68 17.06 7.73
C MET A 12 -21.38 18.25 8.38
N THR A 13 -20.77 18.84 9.40
CA THR A 13 -21.11 20.19 9.84
C THR A 13 -20.23 21.17 9.11
N SER A 14 -20.81 21.90 8.18
CA SER A 14 -20.18 22.99 7.45
C SER A 14 -19.92 24.19 8.39
N LEU A 15 -18.66 24.55 8.58
CA LEU A 15 -18.27 25.86 9.11
C LEU A 15 -17.68 26.68 7.94
N THR A 16 -18.51 27.57 7.40
CA THR A 16 -18.08 28.63 6.48
C THR A 16 -17.40 29.73 7.28
N GLY A 17 -16.11 29.91 7.12
CA GLY A 17 -15.36 31.06 7.60
C GLY A 17 -14.45 31.59 6.50
N PHE A 18 -14.88 32.62 5.77
CA PHE A 18 -14.06 33.32 4.81
C PHE A 18 -13.04 34.22 5.54
N ALA A 19 -11.76 33.96 5.38
CA ALA A 19 -10.73 34.95 5.65
C ALA A 19 -10.05 35.31 4.32
N GLN A 20 -10.25 36.56 3.91
CA GLN A 20 -9.67 37.19 2.74
C GLN A 20 -8.26 37.61 3.06
N PHE A 21 -7.24 37.19 2.29
CA PHE A 21 -5.88 37.76 2.29
C PHE A 21 -5.56 38.41 0.94
N PRO A 22 -4.80 39.55 0.93
CA PRO A 22 -4.60 40.35 -0.27
C PRO A 22 -3.55 39.78 -1.20
N GLY A 23 -3.73 40.03 -2.49
CA GLY A 23 -2.94 39.52 -3.58
C GLY A 23 -1.48 39.97 -3.62
N GLY A 24 -0.62 39.06 -4.01
CA GLY A 24 0.72 39.31 -4.51
C GLY A 24 0.93 38.41 -5.73
N GLY A 25 0.97 39.03 -6.91
CA GLY A 25 1.17 38.31 -8.17
C GLY A 25 2.59 37.76 -8.27
N PHE A 26 2.72 36.51 -8.68
CA PHE A 26 3.97 35.92 -9.16
C PHE A 26 3.78 35.45 -10.61
N GLY A 27 4.72 35.93 -11.43
CA GLY A 27 4.75 35.73 -12.86
C GLY A 27 4.85 34.27 -13.30
N GLY A 28 4.29 34.01 -14.48
CA GLY A 28 4.23 32.71 -15.11
C GLY A 28 5.60 32.11 -15.40
N PHE A 29 5.75 30.84 -15.03
CA PHE A 29 6.70 29.90 -15.63
C PHE A 29 5.92 28.86 -16.42
N GLY A 30 5.79 29.14 -17.73
CA GLY A 30 5.43 28.12 -18.71
C GLY A 30 6.63 27.20 -18.91
N GLY A 31 6.64 26.06 -18.29
CA GLY A 31 7.59 24.97 -18.52
C GLY A 31 6.82 23.66 -18.48
N GLY A 32 6.69 23.00 -19.65
CA GLY A 32 6.09 21.69 -19.77
C GLY A 32 6.80 20.69 -18.86
N MET A 33 6.02 19.93 -18.06
CA MET A 33 6.57 18.83 -17.27
C MET A 33 7.21 17.79 -18.20
N PRO A 34 8.41 17.28 -17.85
CA PRO A 34 8.92 16.08 -18.53
C PRO A 34 8.01 14.88 -18.23
N PRO A 35 7.93 13.88 -19.12
CA PRO A 35 7.09 12.71 -18.92
C PRO A 35 7.49 12.00 -17.62
N MET A 36 6.53 11.73 -16.73
CA MET A 36 6.69 11.05 -15.44
C MET A 36 6.97 9.54 -15.65
N GLY A 37 8.01 9.23 -16.38
CA GLY A 37 8.55 7.89 -16.50
C GLY A 37 9.96 7.89 -15.91
N GLY A 38 10.12 7.41 -14.68
CA GLY A 38 11.44 7.05 -14.14
C GLY A 38 12.05 7.97 -13.08
N GLY A 39 11.32 8.82 -12.35
CA GLY A 39 11.90 9.82 -11.47
C GLY A 39 11.60 9.76 -9.96
N PHE A 40 10.68 8.96 -9.49
CA PHE A 40 10.30 8.95 -8.07
C PHE A 40 11.05 7.92 -7.19
N ALA A 41 11.67 6.92 -7.79
CA ALA A 41 12.44 5.90 -7.05
C ALA A 41 13.73 6.43 -6.41
N GLY A 42 14.11 7.69 -6.63
CA GLY A 42 15.38 8.27 -6.18
C GLY A 42 15.28 9.36 -5.10
N LEU A 43 14.11 9.76 -4.65
CA LEU A 43 13.96 10.89 -3.73
C LEU A 43 13.84 10.50 -2.24
N GLY A 44 13.98 9.23 -1.88
CA GLY A 44 13.64 8.75 -0.53
C GLY A 44 14.75 8.09 0.28
N GLY A 45 15.99 8.11 -0.10
CA GLY A 45 17.04 7.39 0.62
C GLY A 45 17.89 8.28 1.53
N ASP A 46 17.67 8.27 2.84
CA ASP A 46 18.77 8.54 3.77
C ASP A 46 19.82 7.43 3.58
N GLN A 47 20.96 7.79 2.97
CA GLN A 47 22.03 6.81 2.64
C GLN A 47 22.71 6.24 3.90
N SER A 48 22.43 6.78 5.08
CA SER A 48 23.05 6.37 6.34
C SER A 48 22.56 5.03 6.89
N SER A 49 21.43 4.50 6.41
CA SER A 49 20.81 3.26 6.90
C SER A 49 20.62 2.15 5.85
N GLN A 50 21.17 2.34 4.64
CA GLN A 50 21.06 1.29 3.61
C GLN A 50 21.97 0.10 3.96
N THR A 51 21.34 -0.96 4.41
CA THR A 51 22.02 -2.27 4.57
C THR A 51 21.76 -3.08 3.30
N GLN A 52 22.82 -3.49 2.62
CA GLN A 52 22.66 -4.36 1.45
C GLN A 52 21.84 -5.60 1.84
N ALA A 53 20.77 -5.87 1.10
CA ALA A 53 19.94 -7.03 1.35
C ALA A 53 20.73 -8.33 1.19
N GLU A 54 20.72 -9.18 2.21
CA GLU A 54 21.35 -10.50 2.20
C GLU A 54 20.25 -11.57 2.07
N TYR A 55 20.42 -12.46 1.09
CA TYR A 55 19.51 -13.58 0.84
C TYR A 55 20.27 -14.83 0.40
N SER A 56 19.71 -16.01 0.65
CA SER A 56 20.28 -17.28 0.21
C SER A 56 19.96 -17.59 -1.25
N GLU A 57 18.77 -17.18 -1.70
CA GLU A 57 18.25 -17.48 -3.04
C GLU A 57 17.35 -16.35 -3.53
N LYS A 58 17.41 -16.06 -4.83
CA LYS A 58 16.54 -15.12 -5.51
C LYS A 58 15.92 -15.76 -6.74
N PHE A 59 14.62 -15.65 -6.90
CA PHE A 59 13.89 -15.99 -8.11
C PHE A 59 13.38 -14.69 -8.74
N SER A 60 13.77 -14.41 -9.97
CA SER A 60 13.42 -13.17 -10.67
C SER A 60 12.40 -13.41 -11.77
N ASP A 61 11.57 -12.40 -12.02
CA ASP A 61 10.63 -12.34 -13.15
C ASP A 61 9.67 -13.54 -13.22
N ILE A 62 9.24 -14.04 -12.06
CA ILE A 62 8.26 -15.10 -11.97
C ILE A 62 6.89 -14.57 -12.40
N ASP A 63 6.31 -15.17 -13.43
CA ASP A 63 4.97 -14.85 -13.90
C ASP A 63 3.91 -15.45 -12.97
N TYR A 64 3.17 -14.60 -12.24
CA TYR A 64 2.18 -15.06 -11.28
C TYR A 64 0.78 -15.26 -11.88
N VAL A 65 0.57 -14.78 -13.11
CA VAL A 65 -0.69 -14.93 -13.86
C VAL A 65 -0.55 -15.99 -14.94
N GLY A 66 0.58 -16.01 -15.67
CA GLY A 66 0.84 -16.92 -16.78
C GLY A 66 0.52 -16.31 -18.13
N ASP A 67 0.58 -14.97 -18.25
CA ASP A 67 0.27 -14.24 -19.49
C ASP A 67 1.48 -13.47 -20.08
N ASP A 68 2.65 -13.64 -19.44
CA ASP A 68 3.92 -13.05 -19.83
C ASP A 68 3.97 -11.51 -19.82
N GLN A 69 3.01 -10.85 -19.20
CA GLN A 69 3.00 -9.40 -19.06
C GLN A 69 4.01 -8.94 -18.01
N VAL A 70 4.69 -7.82 -18.27
CA VAL A 70 5.71 -7.28 -17.35
C VAL A 70 5.10 -6.92 -16.00
N TYR A 71 3.87 -6.43 -15.98
CA TYR A 71 3.16 -6.06 -14.76
C TYR A 71 2.62 -7.27 -13.97
N HIS A 72 2.72 -8.49 -14.52
CA HIS A 72 2.39 -9.74 -13.82
C HIS A 72 3.64 -10.55 -13.43
N LYS A 73 4.81 -9.91 -13.36
CA LYS A 73 6.05 -10.52 -12.86
C LYS A 73 6.28 -10.16 -11.40
N LEU A 74 6.89 -11.06 -10.65
CA LEU A 74 7.34 -10.82 -9.28
C LEU A 74 8.74 -11.38 -9.06
N ASP A 75 9.44 -10.86 -8.03
CA ASP A 75 10.68 -11.43 -7.53
C ASP A 75 10.43 -12.03 -6.14
N ILE A 76 11.17 -13.11 -5.83
CA ILE A 76 11.15 -13.78 -4.53
C ILE A 76 12.56 -13.79 -3.97
N TYR A 77 12.72 -13.39 -2.72
CA TYR A 77 13.98 -13.42 -1.98
C TYR A 77 13.80 -14.29 -0.75
N LEU A 78 14.66 -15.30 -0.57
CA LEU A 78 14.66 -16.15 0.62
C LEU A 78 15.73 -15.67 1.61
N PRO A 79 15.46 -15.67 2.93
CA PRO A 79 16.41 -15.26 3.95
C PRO A 79 17.77 -15.96 3.81
N LYS A 80 18.83 -15.31 4.30
CA LYS A 80 20.19 -15.87 4.30
C LYS A 80 20.25 -17.17 5.10
N GLU A 81 19.57 -17.24 6.23
CA GLU A 81 19.43 -18.47 7.02
C GLU A 81 18.49 -19.45 6.31
N VAL A 82 19.06 -20.61 5.92
CA VAL A 82 18.30 -21.63 5.19
C VAL A 82 17.40 -22.42 6.12
N LYS A 83 16.09 -22.46 5.80
CA LYS A 83 15.04 -23.19 6.52
C LYS A 83 14.18 -24.02 5.56
N ASP A 84 13.38 -24.93 6.10
CA ASP A 84 12.43 -25.73 5.32
C ASP A 84 11.28 -24.91 4.80
N SER A 85 10.86 -23.88 5.55
CA SER A 85 9.83 -22.92 5.13
C SER A 85 10.02 -21.56 5.81
N TYR A 86 9.46 -20.51 5.20
CA TYR A 86 9.56 -19.14 5.65
C TYR A 86 8.19 -18.46 5.68
N PRO A 87 7.84 -17.73 6.75
CA PRO A 87 6.72 -16.81 6.71
C PRO A 87 6.96 -15.76 5.62
N VAL A 88 5.91 -15.21 5.03
CA VAL A 88 6.01 -14.39 3.82
C VAL A 88 5.56 -12.97 4.09
N VAL A 89 6.31 -12.01 3.55
CA VAL A 89 5.85 -10.61 3.42
C VAL A 89 5.86 -10.22 1.94
N VAL A 90 4.72 -9.78 1.44
CA VAL A 90 4.61 -9.18 0.11
C VAL A 90 4.84 -7.68 0.27
N HIS A 91 5.95 -7.16 -0.27
CA HIS A 91 6.28 -5.74 -0.22
C HIS A 91 6.05 -5.08 -1.57
N ILE A 92 5.22 -4.02 -1.59
CA ILE A 92 4.72 -3.35 -2.79
C ILE A 92 5.36 -1.98 -2.90
N TYR A 93 5.96 -1.68 -4.06
CA TYR A 93 6.64 -0.40 -4.32
C TYR A 93 5.67 0.78 -4.44
N GLY A 94 6.18 1.99 -4.17
CA GLY A 94 5.51 3.25 -4.44
C GLY A 94 5.78 3.80 -5.83
N SER A 95 4.76 4.36 -6.49
CA SER A 95 4.87 4.96 -7.83
C SER A 95 3.70 5.87 -8.17
N ALA A 96 2.88 6.29 -7.20
CA ALA A 96 1.57 6.92 -7.43
C ALA A 96 0.71 6.11 -8.42
N TRP A 97 0.81 4.78 -8.35
CA TRP A 97 0.20 3.80 -9.26
C TRP A 97 0.59 3.99 -10.74
N GLY A 98 1.62 4.79 -11.03
CA GLY A 98 2.02 5.15 -12.39
C GLY A 98 3.04 4.21 -13.04
N SER A 99 3.64 3.27 -12.28
CA SER A 99 4.60 2.30 -12.82
C SER A 99 4.03 0.89 -12.79
N ASN A 100 4.35 0.12 -13.82
CA ASN A 100 4.00 -1.29 -13.93
C ASN A 100 5.23 -2.22 -13.90
N ASN A 101 6.44 -1.68 -13.65
CA ASN A 101 7.69 -2.43 -13.63
C ASN A 101 8.70 -1.81 -12.66
N SER A 102 8.37 -1.76 -11.36
CA SER A 102 9.27 -1.21 -10.33
C SER A 102 9.57 -2.18 -9.18
N LYS A 103 9.24 -3.47 -9.30
CA LYS A 103 9.52 -4.48 -8.27
C LYS A 103 11.00 -4.55 -7.86
N GLY A 104 11.93 -4.28 -8.78
CA GLY A 104 13.36 -4.26 -8.51
C GLY A 104 13.86 -3.08 -7.68
N ALA A 105 13.03 -2.03 -7.54
CA ALA A 105 13.29 -0.83 -6.73
C ALA A 105 12.45 -0.79 -5.46
N ALA A 106 11.79 -1.89 -5.08
CA ALA A 106 10.87 -1.98 -3.96
C ALA A 106 11.62 -2.06 -2.61
N ASP A 107 12.26 -0.97 -2.21
CA ASP A 107 12.91 -0.80 -0.89
C ASP A 107 13.81 -1.99 -0.46
N ILE A 108 14.52 -2.56 -1.44
CA ILE A 108 15.28 -3.82 -1.28
C ILE A 108 16.32 -3.70 -0.18
N ASN A 109 17.04 -2.56 -0.10
CA ASN A 109 18.13 -2.34 0.85
C ASN A 109 17.68 -1.66 2.17
N THR A 110 16.39 -1.52 2.40
CA THR A 110 15.81 -0.92 3.62
C THR A 110 14.78 -1.88 4.22
N ILE A 111 13.50 -1.72 3.89
CA ILE A 111 12.39 -2.53 4.41
C ILE A 111 12.60 -4.01 4.11
N CYS A 112 12.89 -4.36 2.84
CA CYS A 112 13.08 -5.76 2.46
C CYS A 112 14.31 -6.39 3.12
N ALA A 113 15.42 -5.65 3.25
CA ALA A 113 16.61 -6.13 3.96
C ALA A 113 16.32 -6.44 5.43
N ALA A 114 15.54 -5.59 6.12
CA ALA A 114 15.11 -5.83 7.50
C ALA A 114 14.21 -7.07 7.62
N LEU A 115 13.26 -7.26 6.71
CA LEU A 115 12.38 -8.43 6.66
C LEU A 115 13.17 -9.73 6.43
N LEU A 116 14.10 -9.72 5.46
CA LEU A 116 14.97 -10.86 5.19
C LEU A 116 15.84 -11.22 6.38
N LYS A 117 16.43 -10.21 7.07
CA LYS A 117 17.20 -10.38 8.29
C LYS A 117 16.38 -10.97 9.43
N ALA A 118 15.09 -10.63 9.51
CA ALA A 118 14.15 -11.18 10.49
C ALA A 118 13.63 -12.58 10.12
N GLY A 119 14.01 -13.12 8.95
CA GLY A 119 13.69 -14.49 8.55
C GLY A 119 12.39 -14.63 7.73
N TYR A 120 11.86 -13.55 7.18
CA TYR A 120 10.73 -13.58 6.25
C TYR A 120 11.19 -13.76 4.81
N ALA A 121 10.55 -14.64 4.06
CA ALA A 121 10.63 -14.59 2.60
C ALA A 121 9.97 -13.30 2.12
N VAL A 122 10.62 -12.57 1.23
CA VAL A 122 10.11 -11.32 0.67
C VAL A 122 9.70 -11.55 -0.77
N VAL A 123 8.47 -11.15 -1.10
CA VAL A 123 7.94 -11.18 -2.47
C VAL A 123 7.67 -9.74 -2.91
N THR A 124 8.29 -9.33 -4.02
CA THR A 124 8.11 -7.99 -4.58
C THR A 124 7.41 -8.10 -5.94
N PRO A 125 6.10 -7.82 -6.03
CA PRO A 125 5.39 -7.89 -7.29
C PRO A 125 5.44 -6.60 -8.08
N ASN A 126 5.36 -6.70 -9.40
CA ASN A 126 4.77 -5.67 -10.24
C ASN A 126 3.24 -5.75 -10.17
N HIS A 127 2.58 -4.69 -10.58
CA HIS A 127 1.13 -4.60 -10.75
C HIS A 127 0.82 -3.68 -11.91
N ARG A 128 -0.39 -3.73 -12.46
CA ARG A 128 -0.83 -2.81 -13.51
C ARG A 128 -0.76 -1.36 -13.04
N ALA A 129 -0.26 -0.50 -13.92
CA ALA A 129 -0.28 0.94 -13.71
C ALA A 129 -1.64 1.54 -14.12
N ILE A 130 -1.86 2.81 -13.80
CA ILE A 130 -3.04 3.59 -14.20
C ILE A 130 -3.21 3.60 -15.72
N ALA A 131 -2.09 3.55 -16.48
CA ALA A 131 -2.08 3.52 -17.92
C ALA A 131 -2.53 2.17 -18.48
N ASP A 132 -2.29 1.07 -17.76
CA ASP A 132 -2.67 -0.28 -18.19
C ASP A 132 -4.15 -0.55 -17.90
N ALA A 133 -4.61 -0.19 -16.69
CA ALA A 133 -6.02 -0.36 -16.30
C ALA A 133 -6.38 0.52 -15.10
N LYS A 134 -7.67 0.82 -14.96
CA LYS A 134 -8.23 1.55 -13.81
C LYS A 134 -8.51 0.60 -12.65
N TRP A 135 -8.75 1.18 -11.48
CA TRP A 135 -9.26 0.44 -10.31
C TRP A 135 -10.50 -0.40 -10.68
N PRO A 136 -10.58 -1.67 -10.23
CA PRO A 136 -9.81 -2.34 -9.19
C PRO A 136 -8.64 -3.21 -9.71
N ALA A 137 -8.13 -2.96 -10.90
CA ALA A 137 -7.10 -3.80 -11.51
C ALA A 137 -5.89 -4.01 -10.60
N GLN A 138 -5.41 -2.96 -9.94
CA GLN A 138 -4.23 -3.00 -9.10
C GLN A 138 -4.41 -3.90 -7.87
N ILE A 139 -5.56 -3.84 -7.21
CA ILE A 139 -5.83 -4.71 -6.05
C ILE A 139 -6.06 -6.17 -6.49
N ASN A 140 -6.66 -6.40 -7.66
CA ASN A 140 -6.81 -7.75 -8.20
C ASN A 140 -5.44 -8.41 -8.46
N ASP A 141 -4.44 -7.63 -8.91
CA ASP A 141 -3.08 -8.10 -9.12
C ASP A 141 -2.45 -8.55 -7.78
N ILE A 142 -2.54 -7.70 -6.76
CA ILE A 142 -1.98 -8.04 -5.43
C ILE A 142 -2.66 -9.28 -4.83
N LYS A 143 -3.99 -9.37 -4.93
CA LYS A 143 -4.71 -10.56 -4.47
C LYS A 143 -4.32 -11.82 -5.26
N ALA A 144 -4.06 -11.70 -6.56
CA ALA A 144 -3.54 -12.80 -7.37
C ALA A 144 -2.14 -13.23 -6.91
N VAL A 145 -1.27 -12.30 -6.51
CA VAL A 145 0.05 -12.61 -5.90
C VAL A 145 -0.11 -13.43 -4.61
N ILE A 146 -1.02 -13.04 -3.71
CA ILE A 146 -1.26 -13.81 -2.47
C ILE A 146 -1.74 -15.23 -2.79
N ARG A 147 -2.65 -15.39 -3.76
CA ARG A 147 -3.12 -16.71 -4.22
C ARG A 147 -1.98 -17.52 -4.85
N PHE A 148 -1.12 -16.88 -5.65
CA PHE A 148 0.06 -17.51 -6.24
C PHE A 148 1.03 -18.05 -5.17
N ILE A 149 1.28 -17.28 -4.10
CA ILE A 149 2.11 -17.71 -2.97
C ILE A 149 1.57 -18.99 -2.35
N ARG A 150 0.27 -19.07 -2.08
CA ARG A 150 -0.37 -20.27 -1.51
C ARG A 150 -0.26 -21.46 -2.45
N GLY A 151 -0.58 -21.27 -3.73
CA GLY A 151 -0.52 -22.34 -4.73
C GLY A 151 0.89 -22.86 -5.02
N ASN A 152 1.93 -22.08 -4.68
CA ASN A 152 3.33 -22.44 -4.90
C ASN A 152 4.12 -22.62 -3.60
N ALA A 153 3.46 -22.80 -2.46
CA ALA A 153 4.07 -22.87 -1.14
C ALA A 153 5.24 -23.85 -1.08
N LYS A 154 5.04 -25.07 -1.55
CA LYS A 154 6.08 -26.11 -1.56
C LYS A 154 7.27 -25.75 -2.47
N LYS A 155 6.99 -25.15 -3.63
CA LYS A 155 8.01 -24.83 -4.64
C LYS A 155 9.02 -23.81 -4.12
N TYR A 156 8.52 -22.77 -3.42
CA TYR A 156 9.33 -21.65 -2.95
C TYR A 156 9.53 -21.67 -1.43
N LYS A 157 9.22 -22.77 -0.75
CA LYS A 157 9.38 -22.94 0.71
C LYS A 157 8.61 -21.88 1.51
N PHE A 158 7.39 -21.53 1.09
CA PHE A 158 6.56 -20.57 1.83
C PHE A 158 5.79 -21.27 2.96
N ASP A 159 5.84 -20.66 4.15
CA ASP A 159 4.90 -20.97 5.23
C ASP A 159 3.68 -20.06 5.09
N THR A 160 2.63 -20.63 4.49
CA THR A 160 1.40 -19.89 4.22
C THR A 160 0.47 -19.76 5.42
N SER A 161 0.88 -20.24 6.60
CA SER A 161 0.18 -19.97 7.85
C SER A 161 0.31 -18.49 8.25
N PHE A 162 1.38 -17.82 7.77
CA PHE A 162 1.57 -16.38 7.94
C PHE A 162 2.01 -15.71 6.63
N ILE A 163 1.13 -14.91 6.08
CA ILE A 163 1.39 -14.02 4.96
C ILE A 163 0.99 -12.61 5.39
N ALA A 164 1.90 -11.65 5.31
CA ALA A 164 1.62 -10.24 5.56
C ALA A 164 1.85 -9.42 4.29
N THR A 165 1.23 -8.24 4.24
CA THR A 165 1.51 -7.23 3.22
C THR A 165 2.27 -6.06 3.83
N SER A 166 3.13 -5.46 3.05
CA SER A 166 3.81 -4.20 3.36
C SER A 166 3.92 -3.39 2.07
N GLY A 167 4.06 -2.08 2.18
CA GLY A 167 4.30 -1.27 0.99
C GLY A 167 4.61 0.17 1.34
N PHE A 168 5.22 0.86 0.38
CA PHE A 168 5.55 2.26 0.48
C PHE A 168 4.67 3.10 -0.45
N SER A 169 4.20 4.29 0.01
CA SER A 169 3.42 5.22 -0.81
C SER A 169 2.18 4.53 -1.43
N SER A 170 1.97 4.61 -2.75
CA SER A 170 0.87 3.88 -3.42
C SER A 170 0.91 2.36 -3.19
N GLY A 171 2.09 1.78 -2.91
CA GLY A 171 2.22 0.38 -2.47
C GLY A 171 1.70 0.16 -1.05
N GLY A 172 1.88 1.13 -0.15
CA GLY A 172 1.28 1.14 1.20
C GLY A 172 -0.24 1.14 1.14
N HIS A 173 -0.82 1.94 0.24
CA HIS A 173 -2.25 1.92 -0.05
C HIS A 173 -2.71 0.51 -0.49
N LEU A 174 -2.06 -0.08 -1.51
CA LEU A 174 -2.44 -1.41 -2.01
C LEU A 174 -2.28 -2.49 -0.95
N ALA A 175 -1.21 -2.43 -0.14
CA ALA A 175 -0.97 -3.36 0.97
C ALA A 175 -2.08 -3.28 2.02
N THR A 176 -2.49 -2.05 2.38
CA THR A 176 -3.51 -1.81 3.41
C THR A 176 -4.90 -2.19 2.92
N VAL A 177 -5.28 -1.80 1.68
CA VAL A 177 -6.56 -2.22 1.10
C VAL A 177 -6.61 -3.74 0.93
N CYS A 178 -5.51 -4.40 0.54
CA CYS A 178 -5.46 -5.86 0.48
C CYS A 178 -5.81 -6.50 1.83
N ALA A 179 -5.23 -6.00 2.92
CA ALA A 179 -5.44 -6.51 4.27
C ALA A 179 -6.86 -6.22 4.79
N MET A 180 -7.33 -4.99 4.67
CA MET A 180 -8.64 -4.59 5.17
C MET A 180 -9.79 -5.18 4.34
N SER A 181 -9.56 -5.51 3.07
CA SER A 181 -10.54 -6.20 2.22
C SER A 181 -10.47 -7.72 2.26
N ASN A 182 -9.90 -8.30 3.32
CA ASN A 182 -9.87 -9.75 3.52
C ASN A 182 -11.29 -10.36 3.45
N GLY A 183 -11.47 -11.35 2.55
CA GLY A 183 -12.76 -12.03 2.35
C GLY A 183 -13.82 -11.21 1.61
N VAL A 184 -13.53 -9.97 1.20
CA VAL A 184 -14.41 -9.18 0.34
C VAL A 184 -14.18 -9.60 -1.11
N LYS A 185 -15.24 -10.10 -1.76
CA LYS A 185 -15.20 -10.41 -3.20
C LYS A 185 -15.62 -9.20 -4.02
N VAL A 186 -16.77 -8.65 -3.73
CA VAL A 186 -17.31 -7.46 -4.38
C VAL A 186 -17.60 -6.43 -3.29
N ALA A 187 -17.04 -5.24 -3.46
CA ALA A 187 -17.37 -4.07 -2.64
C ALA A 187 -18.45 -3.27 -3.33
N LYS A 188 -19.47 -2.85 -2.55
CA LYS A 188 -20.59 -2.08 -3.08
C LYS A 188 -21.04 -1.03 -2.09
N LEU A 189 -21.14 0.19 -2.58
CA LEU A 189 -21.71 1.32 -1.84
C LEU A 189 -22.54 2.18 -2.81
N ASN A 190 -23.82 2.27 -2.57
CA ASN A 190 -24.78 2.97 -3.44
C ASN A 190 -24.66 2.51 -4.92
N LYS A 191 -24.13 3.36 -5.81
CA LYS A 191 -23.92 3.06 -7.23
C LYS A 191 -22.51 2.57 -7.54
N ALA A 192 -21.55 2.73 -6.60
CA ALA A 192 -20.20 2.24 -6.77
C ALA A 192 -20.16 0.73 -6.51
N GLU A 193 -19.52 -0.01 -7.41
CA GLU A 193 -19.36 -1.47 -7.28
C GLU A 193 -18.04 -1.91 -7.93
N TYR A 194 -17.24 -2.68 -7.19
CA TYR A 194 -15.95 -3.19 -7.64
C TYR A 194 -15.75 -4.65 -7.28
N ASP A 195 -15.32 -5.47 -8.23
CA ASP A 195 -14.78 -6.81 -7.95
C ASP A 195 -13.37 -6.68 -7.36
N ILE A 196 -13.29 -6.74 -6.03
CA ILE A 196 -12.04 -6.57 -5.28
C ILE A 196 -11.19 -7.83 -5.31
N GLU A 197 -11.81 -9.01 -5.34
CA GLU A 197 -11.07 -10.27 -5.33
C GLU A 197 -10.42 -10.57 -6.68
N GLY A 198 -11.13 -10.32 -7.76
CA GLY A 198 -10.68 -10.69 -9.11
C GLY A 198 -10.53 -12.20 -9.33
N SER A 199 -10.18 -12.55 -10.56
CA SER A 199 -10.03 -13.96 -10.98
C SER A 199 -8.73 -14.23 -11.77
N LEU A 200 -7.69 -13.40 -11.56
CA LEU A 200 -6.43 -13.53 -12.28
C LEU A 200 -5.63 -14.77 -11.85
N GLY A 201 -4.92 -15.36 -12.82
CA GLY A 201 -3.99 -16.47 -12.64
C GLY A 201 -4.64 -17.82 -12.42
N ALA A 202 -3.81 -18.83 -12.20
CA ALA A 202 -4.23 -20.23 -12.10
C ALA A 202 -4.82 -20.62 -10.71
N TYR A 203 -4.57 -19.81 -9.68
CA TYR A 203 -4.84 -20.17 -8.28
C TYR A 203 -6.11 -19.51 -7.71
N THR A 204 -7.14 -19.34 -8.50
CA THR A 204 -8.38 -18.64 -8.12
C THR A 204 -9.18 -19.31 -7.01
N LYS A 205 -8.86 -20.56 -6.66
CA LYS A 205 -9.48 -21.30 -5.54
C LYS A 205 -8.75 -21.08 -4.22
N GLU A 206 -7.50 -20.57 -4.26
CA GLU A 206 -6.74 -20.24 -3.06
C GLU A 206 -7.27 -18.96 -2.43
N SER A 207 -7.03 -18.82 -1.14
CA SER A 207 -7.40 -17.61 -0.39
C SER A 207 -6.43 -16.45 -0.68
N SER A 208 -6.95 -15.24 -0.85
CA SER A 208 -6.15 -14.01 -0.86
C SER A 208 -5.98 -13.38 0.52
N TYR A 209 -6.37 -14.08 1.60
CA TYR A 209 -6.30 -13.60 2.98
C TYR A 209 -4.85 -13.36 3.42
N VAL A 210 -4.61 -12.25 4.14
CA VAL A 210 -3.33 -11.92 4.79
C VAL A 210 -3.53 -11.75 6.30
N ASN A 211 -2.44 -11.86 7.09
CA ASN A 211 -2.50 -11.93 8.55
C ASN A 211 -2.14 -10.60 9.24
N ALA A 212 -1.44 -9.71 8.54
CA ALA A 212 -1.03 -8.40 9.05
C ALA A 212 -0.70 -7.45 7.91
N VAL A 213 -0.61 -6.15 8.21
CA VAL A 213 -0.13 -5.14 7.26
C VAL A 213 0.80 -4.14 7.92
N CYS A 214 1.85 -3.72 7.18
CA CYS A 214 2.71 -2.59 7.51
C CYS A 214 2.61 -1.55 6.38
N ASP A 215 2.05 -0.40 6.70
CA ASP A 215 1.89 0.73 5.77
C ASP A 215 3.00 1.76 5.99
N TRP A 216 3.72 2.12 4.94
CA TRP A 216 4.75 3.14 4.95
C TRP A 216 4.33 4.32 4.08
N SER A 217 3.87 5.41 4.70
CA SER A 217 3.45 6.66 4.04
C SER A 217 2.41 6.45 2.91
N GLY A 218 1.49 5.49 3.08
CA GLY A 218 0.47 5.20 2.08
C GLY A 218 -0.66 6.22 2.07
N PRO A 219 -1.15 6.65 0.87
CA PRO A 219 -2.37 7.45 0.74
C PRO A 219 -3.59 6.54 0.93
N THR A 220 -3.83 6.09 2.16
CA THR A 220 -4.84 5.08 2.49
C THR A 220 -6.26 5.61 2.61
N GLU A 221 -6.41 6.94 2.74
CA GLU A 221 -7.69 7.65 2.89
C GLU A 221 -7.84 8.72 1.82
N LEU A 222 -8.35 8.33 0.65
CA LEU A 222 -8.33 9.17 -0.55
C LEU A 222 -9.27 10.39 -0.47
N LEU A 223 -10.27 10.33 0.41
CA LEU A 223 -11.11 11.49 0.72
C LEU A 223 -10.44 12.50 1.67
N GLN A 224 -9.35 12.11 2.33
CA GLN A 224 -8.63 12.93 3.31
C GLN A 224 -7.29 13.46 2.80
N MET A 225 -7.05 13.42 1.48
CA MET A 225 -5.78 13.90 0.89
C MET A 225 -5.61 15.43 0.92
N ASP A 226 -6.68 16.17 1.20
CA ASP A 226 -6.66 17.63 1.29
C ASP A 226 -6.35 18.13 2.73
N CYS A 227 -6.08 17.23 3.69
CA CYS A 227 -5.70 17.61 5.04
C CYS A 227 -4.20 17.94 5.12
N GLY A 228 -3.82 18.87 6.00
CA GLY A 228 -2.41 19.25 6.20
C GLY A 228 -1.85 20.13 5.08
N ASN A 229 -0.51 20.07 4.92
CA ASN A 229 0.25 20.92 4.00
C ASN A 229 0.82 20.15 2.79
N ALA A 230 0.27 18.99 2.45
CA ALA A 230 0.74 18.23 1.31
C ALA A 230 0.51 18.99 -0.01
N MET A 231 1.42 18.80 -0.95
CA MET A 231 1.29 19.37 -2.28
C MET A 231 0.21 18.62 -3.06
N SER A 232 -0.68 19.37 -3.70
CA SER A 232 -1.62 18.78 -4.66
C SER A 232 -0.91 18.52 -5.98
N PHE A 233 -0.85 17.26 -6.42
CA PHE A 233 -0.28 16.88 -7.71
C PHE A 233 -1.39 16.78 -8.76
N GLY A 234 -1.14 17.34 -9.95
CA GLY A 234 -2.02 17.24 -11.11
C GLY A 234 -3.14 18.30 -11.17
N GLY A 235 -3.48 18.94 -10.06
CA GLY A 235 -4.60 19.87 -9.96
C GLY A 235 -5.98 19.17 -10.00
N PRO A 236 -7.09 19.93 -9.75
CA PRO A 236 -8.44 19.38 -9.72
C PRO A 236 -8.82 18.64 -11.01
N GLY A 237 -9.38 17.44 -10.88
CA GLY A 237 -9.78 16.60 -12.00
C GLY A 237 -8.65 15.77 -12.62
N ASN A 238 -7.41 15.90 -12.11
CA ASN A 238 -6.24 15.18 -12.64
C ASN A 238 -5.25 14.74 -11.56
N THR A 239 -5.69 14.58 -10.31
CA THR A 239 -4.84 14.01 -9.25
C THR A 239 -4.60 12.53 -9.50
N PRO A 240 -3.52 11.92 -8.94
CA PRO A 240 -3.27 10.48 -9.08
C PRO A 240 -4.46 9.61 -8.62
N GLU A 241 -5.17 10.04 -7.58
CA GLU A 241 -6.36 9.38 -7.03
C GLU A 241 -7.55 9.42 -8.01
N GLU A 242 -7.71 10.53 -8.72
CA GLU A 242 -8.72 10.67 -9.78
C GLU A 242 -8.33 9.86 -11.02
N GLN A 243 -7.05 9.83 -11.33
CA GLN A 243 -6.54 9.07 -12.48
C GLN A 243 -6.70 7.55 -12.30
N ILE A 244 -6.46 6.99 -11.10
CA ILE A 244 -6.61 5.55 -10.88
C ILE A 244 -8.07 5.10 -10.98
N LEU A 245 -9.03 5.93 -10.54
CA LEU A 245 -10.45 5.68 -10.71
C LEU A 245 -10.94 6.01 -12.13
N GLY A 246 -10.31 7.00 -12.79
CA GLY A 246 -10.81 7.60 -14.02
C GLY A 246 -12.05 8.48 -13.79
N LEU A 247 -12.23 8.97 -12.55
CA LEU A 247 -13.39 9.75 -12.10
C LEU A 247 -12.91 10.95 -11.28
N PRO A 248 -13.56 12.14 -11.39
CA PRO A 248 -13.28 13.24 -10.49
C PRO A 248 -13.77 12.91 -9.06
N LYS A 249 -13.11 13.46 -8.03
CA LYS A 249 -13.48 13.24 -6.62
C LYS A 249 -14.91 13.77 -6.32
N ILE A 250 -15.20 14.96 -6.77
CA ILE A 250 -16.51 15.62 -6.53
C ILE A 250 -17.62 14.85 -7.24
N GLY A 251 -18.60 14.42 -6.47
CA GLY A 251 -19.78 13.66 -6.95
C GLY A 251 -19.53 12.16 -7.11
N ASN A 252 -18.34 11.66 -6.73
CA ASN A 252 -17.97 10.25 -6.79
C ASN A 252 -17.40 9.75 -5.45
N GLU A 253 -17.78 10.36 -4.33
CA GLU A 253 -17.24 10.10 -3.00
C GLU A 253 -17.36 8.62 -2.59
N ASP A 254 -18.43 7.94 -3.01
CA ASP A 254 -18.60 6.49 -2.77
C ASP A 254 -17.51 5.66 -3.45
N ASN A 255 -17.09 6.04 -4.66
CA ASN A 255 -16.00 5.37 -5.38
C ASN A 255 -14.66 5.58 -4.67
N PHE A 256 -14.41 6.79 -4.17
CA PHE A 256 -13.20 7.12 -3.41
C PHE A 256 -13.19 6.42 -2.04
N LEU A 257 -14.35 6.25 -1.40
CA LEU A 257 -14.43 5.46 -0.18
C LEU A 257 -14.15 3.98 -0.43
N LEU A 258 -14.63 3.40 -1.55
CA LEU A 258 -14.29 2.03 -1.96
C LEU A 258 -12.86 1.88 -2.53
N LEU A 259 -12.15 2.98 -2.80
CA LEU A 259 -10.72 3.01 -3.06
C LEU A 259 -9.92 3.13 -1.75
N SER A 260 -10.50 3.70 -0.69
CA SER A 260 -9.86 3.91 0.62
C SER A 260 -9.92 2.66 1.50
N ALA A 261 -8.93 2.51 2.40
CA ALA A 261 -8.88 1.39 3.34
C ALA A 261 -10.07 1.42 4.32
N SER A 262 -10.50 2.60 4.76
CA SER A 262 -11.63 2.75 5.68
C SER A 262 -12.96 2.25 5.11
N GLY A 263 -13.09 2.14 3.80
CA GLY A 263 -14.27 1.55 3.14
C GLY A 263 -14.47 0.06 3.42
N TYR A 264 -13.49 -0.62 4.04
CA TYR A 264 -13.51 -2.07 4.27
C TYR A 264 -13.45 -2.47 5.75
N LEU A 265 -13.23 -1.52 6.68
CA LEU A 265 -12.95 -1.83 8.08
C LEU A 265 -14.08 -2.62 8.75
N ASP A 266 -13.69 -3.74 9.38
CA ASP A 266 -14.55 -4.44 10.32
C ASP A 266 -13.72 -4.96 11.53
N LYS A 267 -14.38 -5.22 12.65
CA LYS A 267 -13.73 -5.63 13.91
C LYS A 267 -12.92 -6.93 13.83
N ASN A 268 -13.03 -7.69 12.76
CA ASN A 268 -12.30 -8.94 12.55
C ASN A 268 -11.13 -8.74 11.58
N ASP A 269 -10.84 -7.51 11.19
CA ASP A 269 -9.72 -7.23 10.32
C ASP A 269 -8.39 -7.46 11.06
N VAL A 270 -7.36 -7.68 10.26
CA VAL A 270 -6.04 -8.06 10.75
C VAL A 270 -5.31 -6.88 11.38
N PRO A 271 -4.35 -7.13 12.29
CA PRO A 271 -3.54 -6.08 12.87
C PRO A 271 -2.77 -5.25 11.83
N ALA A 272 -2.62 -3.96 12.09
CA ALA A 272 -1.95 -3.01 11.22
C ALA A 272 -0.91 -2.16 11.96
N TYR A 273 0.22 -1.87 11.30
CA TYR A 273 1.17 -0.87 11.76
C TYR A 273 1.39 0.17 10.66
N ILE A 274 1.11 1.42 10.96
CA ILE A 274 1.24 2.56 10.05
C ILE A 274 2.49 3.35 10.45
N PHE A 275 3.36 3.64 9.48
CA PHE A 275 4.57 4.46 9.62
C PHE A 275 4.45 5.68 8.73
N HIS A 276 4.45 6.89 9.30
CA HIS A 276 4.29 8.11 8.52
C HIS A 276 5.12 9.27 9.07
N GLY A 277 5.79 9.99 8.17
CA GLY A 277 6.54 11.19 8.51
C GLY A 277 5.63 12.41 8.63
N ASP A 278 5.83 13.24 9.68
CA ASP A 278 5.05 14.46 9.88
C ASP A 278 5.41 15.57 8.89
N ALA A 279 6.62 15.52 8.34
CA ALA A 279 7.10 16.43 7.29
C ALA A 279 6.86 15.89 5.87
N ASP A 280 6.02 14.88 5.71
CA ASP A 280 5.63 14.36 4.39
C ASP A 280 4.77 15.39 3.65
N PHE A 281 5.33 15.96 2.57
CA PHE A 281 4.66 16.94 1.73
C PHE A 281 4.01 16.34 0.47
N ILE A 282 4.14 15.01 0.28
CA ILE A 282 3.55 14.26 -0.85
C ILE A 282 2.23 13.61 -0.42
N VAL A 283 2.28 12.80 0.65
CA VAL A 283 1.10 12.19 1.24
C VAL A 283 0.88 12.79 2.64
N PRO A 284 -0.25 13.47 2.91
CA PRO A 284 -0.46 14.13 4.18
C PRO A 284 -0.63 13.11 5.31
N SER A 285 0.22 13.20 6.35
CA SER A 285 0.21 12.26 7.47
C SER A 285 -1.09 12.27 8.30
N CYS A 286 -1.91 13.32 8.17
CA CYS A 286 -3.25 13.37 8.75
C CYS A 286 -4.21 12.34 8.13
N SER A 287 -3.99 11.89 6.88
CA SER A 287 -4.80 10.80 6.29
C SER A 287 -4.53 9.47 7.01
N SER A 288 -3.27 9.18 7.33
CA SER A 288 -2.88 8.01 8.13
C SER A 288 -3.41 8.09 9.57
N GLN A 289 -3.39 9.28 10.19
CA GLN A 289 -3.99 9.48 11.50
C GLN A 289 -5.51 9.21 11.44
N TYR A 290 -6.19 9.68 10.39
CA TYR A 290 -7.62 9.40 10.21
C TYR A 290 -7.89 7.89 10.12
N LEU A 291 -7.14 7.16 9.29
CA LEU A 291 -7.27 5.69 9.19
C LEU A 291 -7.06 5.03 10.56
N TYR A 292 -5.97 5.37 11.26
CA TYR A 292 -5.69 4.85 12.60
C TYR A 292 -6.87 5.06 13.55
N ASP A 293 -7.44 6.28 13.58
CA ASP A 293 -8.57 6.62 14.42
C ASP A 293 -9.83 5.79 14.07
N GLN A 294 -10.07 5.52 12.78
CA GLN A 294 -11.17 4.64 12.35
C GLN A 294 -10.93 3.19 12.76
N MET A 295 -9.69 2.68 12.64
CA MET A 295 -9.32 1.35 13.11
C MET A 295 -9.54 1.20 14.62
N GLN A 296 -9.12 2.19 15.43
CA GLN A 296 -9.33 2.18 16.88
C GLN A 296 -10.84 2.17 17.23
N LYS A 297 -11.66 2.99 16.56
CA LYS A 297 -13.12 3.02 16.74
C LYS A 297 -13.79 1.70 16.37
N THR A 298 -13.25 1.00 15.40
CA THR A 298 -13.76 -0.31 14.94
C THR A 298 -13.27 -1.45 15.84
N GLY A 299 -12.27 -1.19 16.71
CA GLY A 299 -11.69 -2.19 17.60
C GLY A 299 -10.64 -3.07 16.92
N ILE A 300 -10.07 -2.61 15.81
CA ILE A 300 -8.97 -3.26 15.12
C ILE A 300 -7.67 -2.97 15.86
N GLU A 301 -6.88 -4.00 16.14
CA GLU A 301 -5.55 -3.81 16.69
C GLU A 301 -4.69 -3.06 15.68
N SER A 302 -4.32 -1.83 16.01
CA SER A 302 -3.52 -0.99 15.14
C SER A 302 -2.57 -0.10 15.92
N TYR A 303 -1.46 0.20 15.27
CA TYR A 303 -0.39 1.07 15.78
C TYR A 303 -0.08 2.12 14.73
N ILE A 304 0.32 3.30 15.19
CA ILE A 304 0.82 4.37 14.31
C ILE A 304 2.13 4.92 14.88
N LEU A 305 3.14 5.02 14.03
CA LEU A 305 4.37 5.75 14.31
C LEU A 305 4.36 7.02 13.46
N ARG A 306 4.42 8.16 14.13
CA ARG A 306 4.58 9.48 13.51
C ARG A 306 6.02 9.93 13.72
N GLU A 307 6.78 10.07 12.63
CA GLU A 307 8.18 10.55 12.69
C GLU A 307 8.19 12.08 12.49
N PRO A 308 8.49 12.88 13.54
CA PRO A 308 8.30 14.34 13.47
C PRO A 308 9.09 15.03 12.36
N GLN A 309 10.26 14.52 11.98
CA GLN A 309 11.10 15.06 10.91
C GLN A 309 11.12 14.17 9.67
N GLY A 310 10.38 13.07 9.69
CA GLY A 310 10.27 12.15 8.56
C GLY A 310 9.50 12.79 7.41
N GLY A 311 10.05 12.70 6.20
CA GLY A 311 9.37 13.05 4.95
C GLY A 311 8.76 11.83 4.28
N HIS A 312 8.45 11.95 2.98
CA HIS A 312 7.96 10.83 2.17
C HIS A 312 9.07 9.79 1.94
N GLY A 313 9.21 8.86 2.87
CA GLY A 313 10.29 7.87 2.94
C GLY A 313 11.59 8.39 3.57
N MET A 314 11.94 9.67 3.41
CA MET A 314 13.14 10.23 4.01
C MET A 314 13.05 10.24 5.54
N GLY A 315 14.12 9.74 6.23
CA GLY A 315 14.16 9.67 7.68
C GLY A 315 13.24 8.61 8.31
N MET A 316 12.52 7.85 7.48
CA MET A 316 11.58 6.83 7.96
C MET A 316 12.23 5.48 8.27
N TYR A 317 13.33 5.13 7.58
CA TYR A 317 13.90 3.79 7.58
C TYR A 317 15.06 3.63 8.58
N SER A 318 14.95 4.25 9.78
CA SER A 318 15.92 4.02 10.86
C SER A 318 15.90 2.56 11.32
N GLU A 319 17.01 2.07 11.89
CA GLU A 319 17.06 0.71 12.47
C GLU A 319 15.96 0.50 13.50
N GLU A 320 15.63 1.51 14.28
CA GLU A 320 14.56 1.47 15.27
C GLU A 320 13.19 1.26 14.64
N ASN A 321 12.86 2.04 13.59
CA ASN A 321 11.57 1.94 12.90
C ASN A 321 11.44 0.60 12.16
N LEU A 322 12.51 0.15 11.47
CA LEU A 322 12.54 -1.15 10.82
C LEU A 322 12.41 -2.30 11.84
N LYS A 323 13.03 -2.15 13.01
CA LYS A 323 12.87 -3.13 14.10
C LYS A 323 11.44 -3.15 14.65
N LYS A 324 10.79 -2.02 14.84
CA LYS A 324 9.37 -1.96 15.25
C LYS A 324 8.47 -2.71 14.26
N MET A 325 8.71 -2.58 12.96
CA MET A 325 8.00 -3.34 11.93
C MET A 325 8.19 -4.85 12.12
N THR A 326 9.44 -5.33 12.24
CA THR A 326 9.72 -6.76 12.37
C THR A 326 9.21 -7.33 13.69
N ASP A 327 9.37 -6.61 14.81
CA ASP A 327 8.83 -6.99 16.13
C ASP A 327 7.29 -7.11 16.09
N PHE A 328 6.61 -6.18 15.41
CA PHE A 328 5.16 -6.24 15.22
C PHE A 328 4.76 -7.50 14.44
N LEU A 329 5.38 -7.75 13.29
CA LEU A 329 5.07 -8.92 12.47
C LEU A 329 5.32 -10.23 13.24
N ASP A 330 6.43 -10.32 13.99
CA ASP A 330 6.74 -11.47 14.84
C ASP A 330 5.71 -11.64 15.97
N SER A 331 5.26 -10.54 16.57
CA SER A 331 4.24 -10.59 17.61
C SER A 331 2.92 -11.15 17.09
N VAL A 332 2.50 -10.74 15.87
CA VAL A 332 1.28 -11.26 15.24
C VAL A 332 1.44 -12.73 14.85
N ARG A 333 2.58 -13.08 14.25
CA ARG A 333 2.87 -14.43 13.78
C ARG A 333 2.91 -15.47 14.90
N THR A 334 3.41 -15.09 16.08
CA THR A 334 3.62 -16.02 17.21
C THR A 334 2.39 -16.15 18.12
N ARG A 335 1.32 -15.42 17.88
CA ARG A 335 0.05 -15.60 18.59
C ARG A 335 -0.55 -16.97 18.25
N LYS A 336 -0.85 -17.73 19.28
CA LYS A 336 -1.51 -19.03 19.17
C LYS A 336 -3.04 -18.88 19.21
#